data_a50c53bf226185eb8f11048408af28e1
#
_entry.id   a50c53bf226185eb8f11048408af28e1
#
_cell.length_a   1.000
_cell.length_b   1.000
_cell.length_c   1.000
_cell.angle_alpha   90.00
_cell.angle_beta   90.00
_cell.angle_gamma   90.00
#
_symmetry.space_group_name_H-M   'P 1'
#
loop_
_entity.id
_entity.type
_entity.pdbx_description
1 polymer ?
#
loop_
_entity_poly.entity_id
_entity_poly.type
_entity_poly.pdbx_seq_one_letter_code
_entity_poly.pdbx_strand_id
1 'polypeptide(L)'
;MIDLMNKKNYCFALSILIFIAGIVGLIVNGLQFDIQFQGGTVMQIEMPDGSFDTERAADIVMETLGKKASVQKSSTYNADKGDESINLMVLNIGSEETLNEEERTKLLGALREEFNIKENANVTVNSVAPFIGDEIKVNALRAIALSSVMIILYVWWRFRSMHGLSAGVFAVLALVHDVYAMFVYYVLFRVPINDSFVAAALTIIGFSVNDTVVIYDRIRENTRLMKKASIHDLVNTSVIESLSRSINTSITTLISILTLYVFAAIYNIQSIKDFTIPLVVGIISGCYSTIFIACPLYMMWQERRLRNKAARKPAKA
;
A
#
# COMPACT_ATOMS: atom_id res chain seq x y z
N MET A 1 26.64 13.08 19.88
CA MET A 1 25.70 13.02 18.74
C MET A 1 25.14 11.61 18.65
N ILE A 2 23.86 11.43 18.42
CA ILE A 2 23.27 10.09 18.26
C ILE A 2 23.80 9.49 16.95
N ASP A 3 24.29 8.25 16.99
CA ASP A 3 24.76 7.55 15.78
C ASP A 3 23.68 6.60 15.27
N LEU A 4 22.86 7.09 14.33
CA LEU A 4 21.79 6.33 13.71
C LEU A 4 22.33 5.34 12.67
N MET A 5 23.43 5.72 11.98
CA MET A 5 24.01 4.89 10.92
C MET A 5 24.67 3.63 11.47
N ASN A 6 25.13 3.63 12.70
CA ASN A 6 25.67 2.44 13.36
C ASN A 6 24.60 1.39 13.69
N LYS A 7 23.34 1.84 13.84
CA LYS A 7 22.20 0.94 14.11
C LYS A 7 21.60 0.29 12.85
N LYS A 8 22.17 0.53 11.66
CA LYS A 8 21.68 0.02 10.35
C LYS A 8 21.39 -1.48 10.35
N ASN A 9 22.23 -2.29 11.03
CA ASN A 9 22.05 -3.75 11.04
C ASN A 9 20.74 -4.19 11.72
N TYR A 10 20.37 -3.52 12.83
CA TYR A 10 19.08 -3.77 13.49
C TYR A 10 17.90 -3.37 12.61
N CYS A 11 18.05 -2.24 11.90
CA CYS A 11 17.01 -1.79 10.98
C CYS A 11 16.89 -2.72 9.76
N PHE A 12 18.01 -3.16 9.17
CA PHE A 12 17.95 -4.17 8.11
C PHE A 12 17.33 -5.48 8.58
N ALA A 13 17.61 -5.92 9.82
CA ALA A 13 16.98 -7.10 10.40
C ALA A 13 15.47 -6.92 10.53
N LEU A 14 14.98 -5.73 10.94
CA LEU A 14 13.55 -5.43 10.98
C LEU A 14 12.92 -5.46 9.57
N SER A 15 13.58 -4.87 8.57
CA SER A 15 13.11 -4.95 7.18
C SER A 15 13.03 -6.39 6.67
N ILE A 16 14.05 -7.21 6.96
CA ILE A 16 14.05 -8.64 6.61
C ILE A 16 12.90 -9.37 7.31
N LEU A 17 12.63 -9.05 8.57
CA LEU A 17 11.50 -9.63 9.31
C LEU A 17 10.16 -9.27 8.65
N ILE A 18 9.97 -8.03 8.19
CA ILE A 18 8.79 -7.63 7.42
C ILE A 18 8.69 -8.43 6.12
N PHE A 19 9.82 -8.63 5.41
CA PHE A 19 9.84 -9.46 4.19
C PHE A 19 9.46 -10.92 4.48
N ILE A 20 10.00 -11.50 5.54
CA ILE A 20 9.66 -12.88 5.95
C ILE A 20 8.19 -12.97 6.34
N ALA A 21 7.69 -12.02 7.14
CA ALA A 21 6.28 -11.98 7.53
C ALA A 21 5.32 -11.93 6.32
N GLY A 22 5.67 -11.16 5.29
CA GLY A 22 4.90 -11.11 4.05
C GLY A 22 4.93 -12.42 3.28
N ILE A 23 6.09 -13.07 3.16
CA ILE A 23 6.20 -14.37 2.48
C ILE A 23 5.43 -15.45 3.24
N VAL A 24 5.61 -15.53 4.56
CA VAL A 24 4.87 -16.49 5.40
C VAL A 24 3.37 -16.23 5.32
N GLY A 25 2.96 -14.97 5.45
CA GLY A 25 1.57 -14.59 5.30
C GLY A 25 0.99 -15.00 3.94
N LEU A 26 1.75 -14.81 2.85
CA LEU A 26 1.35 -15.21 1.51
C LEU A 26 1.16 -16.72 1.38
N ILE A 27 2.04 -17.52 1.99
CA ILE A 27 1.96 -18.99 1.96
C ILE A 27 0.77 -19.49 2.81
N VAL A 28 0.51 -18.86 3.97
CA VAL A 28 -0.53 -19.30 4.92
C VAL A 28 -1.91 -18.78 4.53
N ASN A 29 -2.02 -17.51 4.18
CA ASN A 29 -3.30 -16.84 3.94
C ASN A 29 -3.68 -16.79 2.45
N GLY A 30 -2.70 -16.97 1.54
CA GLY A 30 -2.88 -16.71 0.12
C GLY A 30 -3.01 -15.21 -0.19
N LEU A 31 -3.21 -14.90 -1.45
CA LEU A 31 -3.47 -13.55 -1.94
C LEU A 31 -4.94 -13.45 -2.36
N GLN A 32 -5.64 -12.51 -1.78
CA GLN A 32 -7.02 -12.23 -2.15
C GLN A 32 -7.06 -10.98 -3.03
N PHE A 33 -7.72 -11.09 -4.17
CA PHE A 33 -7.99 -9.97 -5.05
C PHE A 33 -9.47 -9.63 -5.00
N ASP A 34 -9.78 -8.35 -5.09
CA ASP A 34 -11.13 -7.88 -5.32
C ASP A 34 -11.59 -8.28 -6.74
N ILE A 35 -12.91 -8.32 -6.96
CA ILE A 35 -13.49 -8.62 -8.27
C ILE A 35 -13.03 -7.66 -9.38
N GLN A 36 -12.65 -6.45 -9.03
CA GLN A 36 -12.06 -5.50 -9.97
C GLN A 36 -10.80 -6.04 -10.63
N PHE A 37 -10.07 -6.93 -9.94
CA PHE A 37 -8.83 -7.55 -10.40
C PHE A 37 -8.99 -9.00 -10.88
N GLN A 38 -9.98 -9.74 -10.37
CA GLN A 38 -10.21 -11.13 -10.77
C GLN A 38 -11.28 -11.30 -11.83
N GLY A 39 -12.14 -10.30 -11.96
CA GLY A 39 -13.42 -10.46 -12.60
C GLY A 39 -14.43 -11.13 -11.66
N GLY A 40 -15.69 -11.04 -12.00
CA GLY A 40 -16.78 -11.60 -11.21
C GLY A 40 -17.94 -10.62 -11.05
N THR A 41 -18.82 -10.91 -10.07
CA THR A 41 -19.98 -10.07 -9.78
C THR A 41 -20.00 -9.70 -8.30
N VAL A 42 -20.17 -8.41 -8.00
CA VAL A 42 -20.55 -7.94 -6.66
C VAL A 42 -22.02 -7.64 -6.63
N MET A 43 -22.71 -8.26 -5.68
CA MET A 43 -24.08 -7.91 -5.35
C MET A 43 -24.11 -7.26 -3.97
N GLN A 44 -24.67 -6.06 -3.89
CA GLN A 44 -24.95 -5.37 -2.64
C GLN A 44 -26.46 -5.40 -2.42
N ILE A 45 -26.88 -6.01 -1.31
CA ILE A 45 -28.29 -6.22 -1.00
C ILE A 45 -28.60 -5.51 0.33
N GLU A 46 -29.61 -4.67 0.34
CA GLU A 46 -30.11 -4.03 1.55
C GLU A 46 -30.77 -5.08 2.48
N MET A 47 -30.24 -5.16 3.70
CA MET A 47 -30.70 -6.14 4.69
C MET A 47 -31.64 -5.50 5.70
N PRO A 48 -32.72 -6.19 6.12
CA PRO A 48 -33.64 -5.68 7.13
C PRO A 48 -32.97 -5.55 8.51
N ASP A 49 -32.04 -6.47 8.81
CA ASP A 49 -31.29 -6.51 10.06
C ASP A 49 -29.79 -6.58 9.82
N GLY A 50 -28.98 -5.95 10.70
CA GLY A 50 -27.53 -5.98 10.62
C GLY A 50 -26.89 -7.32 11.05
N SER A 51 -27.66 -8.24 11.58
CA SER A 51 -27.21 -9.54 12.10
C SER A 51 -27.63 -10.69 11.19
N PHE A 52 -26.94 -10.88 10.06
CA PHE A 52 -27.10 -12.07 9.23
C PHE A 52 -25.83 -12.94 9.28
N ASP A 53 -25.97 -14.23 9.01
CA ASP A 53 -24.84 -15.16 8.95
C ASP A 53 -24.16 -15.10 7.58
N THR A 54 -22.89 -14.68 7.57
CA THR A 54 -22.10 -14.54 6.35
C THR A 54 -21.68 -15.90 5.77
N GLU A 55 -21.45 -16.91 6.63
CA GLU A 55 -21.11 -18.27 6.19
C GLU A 55 -22.31 -18.92 5.52
N ARG A 56 -23.49 -18.80 6.13
CA ARG A 56 -24.73 -19.32 5.53
C ARG A 56 -25.05 -18.66 4.19
N ALA A 57 -24.82 -17.35 4.05
CA ALA A 57 -25.01 -16.66 2.78
C ALA A 57 -24.01 -17.15 1.70
N ALA A 58 -22.77 -17.46 2.07
CA ALA A 58 -21.77 -18.03 1.15
C ALA A 58 -22.16 -19.47 0.72
N ASP A 59 -22.70 -20.26 1.65
CA ASP A 59 -23.19 -21.62 1.35
C ASP A 59 -24.35 -21.59 0.36
N ILE A 60 -25.29 -20.65 0.50
CA ILE A 60 -26.41 -20.48 -0.45
C ILE A 60 -25.89 -20.18 -1.86
N VAL A 61 -24.87 -19.34 -1.99
CA VAL A 61 -24.25 -19.08 -3.31
C VAL A 61 -23.65 -20.36 -3.89
N MET A 62 -22.98 -21.16 -3.05
CA MET A 62 -22.39 -22.43 -3.48
C MET A 62 -23.48 -23.45 -3.87
N GLU A 63 -24.57 -23.56 -3.08
CA GLU A 63 -25.68 -24.48 -3.34
C GLU A 63 -26.44 -24.08 -4.61
N THR A 64 -26.63 -22.77 -4.83
CA THR A 64 -27.49 -22.26 -5.94
C THR A 64 -26.72 -22.17 -7.26
N LEU A 65 -25.46 -21.76 -7.23
CA LEU A 65 -24.67 -21.44 -8.43
C LEU A 65 -23.45 -22.34 -8.62
N GLY A 66 -23.05 -23.13 -7.62
CA GLY A 66 -21.80 -23.90 -7.63
C GLY A 66 -20.54 -23.02 -7.63
N LYS A 67 -20.67 -21.73 -7.28
CA LYS A 67 -19.59 -20.72 -7.31
C LYS A 67 -19.20 -20.33 -5.89
N LYS A 68 -17.89 -20.09 -5.66
CA LYS A 68 -17.43 -19.58 -4.36
C LYS A 68 -17.74 -18.10 -4.24
N ALA A 69 -18.23 -17.70 -3.08
CA ALA A 69 -18.46 -16.31 -2.76
C ALA A 69 -17.79 -15.91 -1.44
N SER A 70 -17.32 -14.68 -1.35
CA SER A 70 -16.96 -14.02 -0.10
C SER A 70 -18.08 -13.07 0.29
N VAL A 71 -18.62 -13.24 1.49
CA VAL A 71 -19.72 -12.42 1.99
C VAL A 71 -19.21 -11.51 3.10
N GLN A 72 -19.53 -10.23 2.99
CA GLN A 72 -19.14 -9.22 3.96
C GLN A 72 -20.36 -8.44 4.44
N LYS A 73 -20.34 -8.06 5.72
CA LYS A 73 -21.27 -7.09 6.27
C LYS A 73 -20.75 -5.70 6.02
N SER A 74 -21.57 -4.85 5.47
CA SER A 74 -21.29 -3.43 5.30
C SER A 74 -22.47 -2.62 5.80
N SER A 75 -22.23 -1.37 6.16
CA SER A 75 -23.31 -0.43 6.42
C SER A 75 -23.00 0.85 5.67
N THR A 76 -24.02 1.47 5.10
CA THR A 76 -23.90 2.76 4.42
C THR A 76 -24.84 3.76 5.06
N TYR A 77 -24.47 5.02 4.98
CA TYR A 77 -25.28 6.11 5.47
C TYR A 77 -26.18 6.62 4.34
N ASN A 78 -27.48 6.74 4.61
CA ASN A 78 -28.40 7.33 3.65
C ASN A 78 -28.86 8.70 4.13
N ALA A 79 -28.34 9.74 3.48
CA ALA A 79 -28.68 11.12 3.78
C ALA A 79 -30.17 11.47 3.56
N ASP A 80 -30.88 10.69 2.72
CA ASP A 80 -32.29 10.93 2.41
C ASP A 80 -33.26 10.36 3.45
N LYS A 81 -32.81 9.41 4.30
CA LYS A 81 -33.65 8.76 5.33
C LYS A 81 -33.35 9.20 6.77
N GLY A 82 -32.62 10.28 6.96
CA GLY A 82 -32.34 10.89 8.27
C GLY A 82 -31.61 9.93 9.23
N ASP A 83 -30.31 10.02 9.33
CA ASP A 83 -29.40 9.34 10.28
C ASP A 83 -29.53 7.80 10.45
N GLU A 84 -30.30 7.09 9.68
CA GLU A 84 -30.37 5.62 9.73
C GLU A 84 -29.28 4.99 8.86
N SER A 85 -28.42 4.16 9.49
CA SER A 85 -27.48 3.31 8.77
C SER A 85 -28.22 2.16 8.09
N ILE A 86 -28.04 2.01 6.79
CA ILE A 86 -28.56 0.87 6.03
C ILE A 86 -27.53 -0.25 6.09
N ASN A 87 -27.96 -1.43 6.55
CA ASN A 87 -27.13 -2.62 6.54
C ASN A 87 -27.12 -3.23 5.15
N LEU A 88 -25.95 -3.57 4.65
CA LEU A 88 -25.73 -4.15 3.35
C LEU A 88 -25.05 -5.52 3.48
N MET A 89 -25.56 -6.50 2.79
CA MET A 89 -24.86 -7.73 2.46
C MET A 89 -24.09 -7.51 1.16
N VAL A 90 -22.76 -7.62 1.22
CA VAL A 90 -21.90 -7.51 0.05
C VAL A 90 -21.41 -8.91 -0.32
N LEU A 91 -21.88 -9.41 -1.44
CA LEU A 91 -21.54 -10.72 -2.00
C LEU A 91 -20.52 -10.52 -3.12
N ASN A 92 -19.30 -10.99 -2.91
CA ASN A 92 -18.25 -11.01 -3.94
C ASN A 92 -18.18 -12.42 -4.53
N ILE A 93 -18.72 -12.60 -5.72
CA ILE A 93 -18.77 -13.88 -6.44
C ILE A 93 -17.68 -13.87 -7.50
N GLY A 94 -16.56 -14.55 -7.22
CA GLY A 94 -15.49 -14.76 -8.20
C GLY A 94 -15.93 -15.76 -9.27
N SER A 95 -15.85 -15.40 -10.53
CA SER A 95 -16.21 -16.27 -11.63
C SER A 95 -15.44 -15.88 -12.91
N GLU A 96 -15.08 -16.87 -13.71
CA GLU A 96 -14.53 -16.66 -15.05
C GLU A 96 -15.56 -16.04 -16.01
N GLU A 97 -16.86 -16.11 -15.65
CA GLU A 97 -17.95 -15.49 -16.38
C GLU A 97 -18.82 -14.66 -15.43
N THR A 98 -19.33 -13.54 -15.91
CA THR A 98 -20.28 -12.71 -15.18
C THR A 98 -21.61 -13.47 -15.00
N LEU A 99 -22.29 -13.24 -13.86
CA LEU A 99 -23.59 -13.83 -13.61
C LEU A 99 -24.60 -13.38 -14.67
N ASN A 100 -25.30 -14.33 -15.28
CA ASN A 100 -26.41 -14.04 -16.17
C ASN A 100 -27.69 -13.67 -15.39
N GLU A 101 -28.71 -13.14 -16.06
CA GLU A 101 -29.93 -12.68 -15.41
C GLU A 101 -30.71 -13.83 -14.72
N GLU A 102 -30.65 -15.06 -15.25
CA GLU A 102 -31.29 -16.22 -14.64
C GLU A 102 -30.57 -16.63 -13.34
N GLU A 103 -29.23 -16.66 -13.34
CA GLU A 103 -28.43 -16.96 -12.17
C GLU A 103 -28.65 -15.90 -11.07
N ARG A 104 -28.72 -14.62 -11.46
CA ARG A 104 -29.00 -13.51 -10.53
C ARG A 104 -30.38 -13.65 -9.89
N THR A 105 -31.39 -13.94 -10.68
CA THR A 105 -32.77 -14.09 -10.20
C THR A 105 -32.90 -15.29 -9.26
N LYS A 106 -32.28 -16.43 -9.59
CA LYS A 106 -32.26 -17.62 -8.74
C LYS A 106 -31.57 -17.34 -7.41
N LEU A 107 -30.41 -16.73 -7.44
CA LEU A 107 -29.66 -16.40 -6.23
C LEU A 107 -30.42 -15.40 -5.34
N LEU A 108 -30.97 -14.34 -5.93
CA LEU A 108 -31.80 -13.37 -5.19
C LEU A 108 -33.03 -14.02 -4.56
N GLY A 109 -33.66 -14.95 -5.26
CA GLY A 109 -34.80 -15.71 -4.74
C GLY A 109 -34.43 -16.51 -3.50
N ALA A 110 -33.34 -17.29 -3.57
CA ALA A 110 -32.85 -18.10 -2.44
C ALA A 110 -32.43 -17.23 -1.24
N LEU A 111 -31.74 -16.13 -1.47
CA LEU A 111 -31.33 -15.20 -0.42
C LEU A 111 -32.53 -14.48 0.23
N ARG A 112 -33.56 -14.13 -0.56
CA ARG A 112 -34.76 -13.49 -0.03
C ARG A 112 -35.55 -14.44 0.87
N GLU A 113 -35.63 -15.70 0.51
CA GLU A 113 -36.34 -16.73 1.28
C GLU A 113 -35.63 -17.00 2.62
N GLU A 114 -34.32 -17.13 2.63
CA GLU A 114 -33.53 -17.42 3.83
C GLU A 114 -33.46 -16.25 4.80
N PHE A 115 -33.20 -15.03 4.27
CA PHE A 115 -32.94 -13.82 5.10
C PHE A 115 -34.12 -12.86 5.20
N ASN A 116 -35.34 -13.26 4.76
CA ASN A 116 -36.55 -12.43 4.76
C ASN A 116 -36.34 -11.03 4.13
N ILE A 117 -35.56 -10.96 3.03
CA ILE A 117 -35.25 -9.71 2.35
C ILE A 117 -36.53 -9.20 1.65
N LYS A 118 -36.86 -7.93 1.89
CA LYS A 118 -38.05 -7.29 1.28
C LYS A 118 -37.94 -7.30 -0.24
N GLU A 119 -39.08 -7.48 -0.94
CA GLU A 119 -39.13 -7.43 -2.41
C GLU A 119 -38.62 -6.11 -3.00
N ASN A 120 -38.82 -5.00 -2.29
CA ASN A 120 -38.41 -3.66 -2.67
C ASN A 120 -37.04 -3.28 -2.08
N ALA A 121 -36.27 -4.21 -1.51
CA ALA A 121 -34.91 -3.95 -1.05
C ALA A 121 -34.02 -3.51 -2.22
N ASN A 122 -33.18 -2.50 -1.99
CA ASN A 122 -32.24 -2.04 -3.00
C ASN A 122 -31.19 -3.13 -3.24
N VAL A 123 -31.06 -3.53 -4.50
CA VAL A 123 -30.04 -4.48 -4.96
C VAL A 123 -29.20 -3.80 -6.03
N THR A 124 -27.94 -3.58 -5.71
CA THR A 124 -26.96 -3.08 -6.68
C THR A 124 -26.10 -4.24 -7.14
N VAL A 125 -25.95 -4.40 -8.45
CA VAL A 125 -25.13 -5.45 -9.03
C VAL A 125 -24.11 -4.84 -9.97
N ASN A 126 -22.85 -5.05 -9.64
CA ASN A 126 -21.72 -4.64 -10.45
C ASN A 126 -20.97 -5.89 -10.93
N SER A 127 -20.81 -6.01 -12.25
CA SER A 127 -20.09 -7.14 -12.84
C SER A 127 -18.87 -6.63 -13.61
N VAL A 128 -17.74 -7.29 -13.41
CA VAL A 128 -16.49 -7.00 -14.11
C VAL A 128 -16.09 -8.25 -14.87
N ALA A 129 -15.92 -8.12 -16.18
CA ALA A 129 -15.45 -9.22 -16.99
C ALA A 129 -13.95 -9.52 -16.65
N PRO A 130 -13.53 -10.80 -16.58
CA PRO A 130 -12.19 -11.19 -16.15
C PRO A 130 -11.06 -10.52 -16.94
N PHE A 131 -11.23 -10.32 -18.25
CA PHE A 131 -10.23 -9.66 -19.09
C PHE A 131 -9.98 -8.21 -18.69
N ILE A 132 -10.99 -7.50 -18.15
CA ILE A 132 -10.87 -6.14 -17.62
C ILE A 132 -10.01 -6.16 -16.35
N GLY A 133 -10.22 -7.15 -15.47
CA GLY A 133 -9.43 -7.32 -14.26
C GLY A 133 -7.94 -7.52 -14.54
N ASP A 134 -7.61 -8.34 -15.54
CA ASP A 134 -6.21 -8.56 -15.96
C ASP A 134 -5.60 -7.29 -16.58
N GLU A 135 -6.36 -6.54 -17.37
CA GLU A 135 -5.93 -5.27 -17.91
C GLU A 135 -5.63 -4.25 -16.80
N ILE A 136 -6.50 -4.16 -15.78
CA ILE A 136 -6.30 -3.29 -14.62
C ILE A 136 -5.01 -3.67 -13.87
N LYS A 137 -4.75 -4.96 -13.59
CA LYS A 137 -3.50 -5.43 -12.97
C LYS A 137 -2.26 -5.02 -13.75
N VAL A 138 -2.27 -5.28 -15.06
CA VAL A 138 -1.14 -4.94 -15.94
C VAL A 138 -0.91 -3.43 -15.96
N ASN A 139 -1.97 -2.63 -16.05
CA ASN A 139 -1.87 -1.18 -16.05
C ASN A 139 -1.39 -0.62 -14.70
N ALA A 140 -1.81 -1.22 -13.58
CA ALA A 140 -1.31 -0.89 -12.25
C ALA A 140 0.21 -1.15 -12.13
N LEU A 141 0.68 -2.32 -12.57
CA LEU A 141 2.11 -2.64 -12.60
C LEU A 141 2.90 -1.70 -13.52
N ARG A 142 2.36 -1.36 -14.68
CA ARG A 142 2.96 -0.38 -15.61
C ARG A 142 3.06 1.00 -14.96
N ALA A 143 2.01 1.45 -14.25
CA ALA A 143 2.01 2.73 -13.57
C ALA A 143 3.09 2.80 -12.46
N ILE A 144 3.22 1.75 -11.64
CA ILE A 144 4.24 1.64 -10.60
C ILE A 144 5.65 1.61 -11.23
N ALA A 145 5.85 0.82 -12.28
CA ALA A 145 7.13 0.74 -12.98
C ALA A 145 7.52 2.08 -13.61
N LEU A 146 6.58 2.72 -14.32
CA LEU A 146 6.80 4.03 -14.93
C LEU A 146 7.13 5.09 -13.89
N SER A 147 6.37 5.13 -12.77
CA SER A 147 6.64 6.04 -11.65
C SER A 147 8.04 5.83 -11.09
N SER A 148 8.47 4.58 -10.90
CA SER A 148 9.81 4.23 -10.41
C SER A 148 10.91 4.73 -11.36
N VAL A 149 10.74 4.54 -12.66
CA VAL A 149 11.68 5.04 -13.68
C VAL A 149 11.75 6.56 -13.66
N MET A 150 10.60 7.24 -13.64
CA MET A 150 10.54 8.71 -13.59
C MET A 150 11.21 9.26 -12.32
N ILE A 151 11.06 8.58 -11.18
CA ILE A 151 11.73 8.94 -9.93
C ILE A 151 13.24 8.79 -10.02
N ILE A 152 13.73 7.68 -10.60
CA ILE A 152 15.18 7.49 -10.81
C ILE A 152 15.72 8.63 -11.69
N LEU A 153 15.05 8.96 -12.77
CA LEU A 153 15.45 10.04 -13.68
C LEU A 153 15.44 11.40 -12.98
N TYR A 154 14.39 11.70 -12.21
CA TYR A 154 14.27 12.92 -11.44
C TYR A 154 15.41 13.05 -10.40
N VAL A 155 15.63 12.01 -9.58
CA VAL A 155 16.67 12.00 -8.55
C VAL A 155 18.07 12.04 -9.19
N TRP A 156 18.26 11.31 -10.29
CA TRP A 156 19.50 11.38 -11.07
C TRP A 156 19.80 12.81 -11.56
N TRP A 157 18.84 13.46 -12.16
CA TRP A 157 18.97 14.84 -12.65
C TRP A 157 19.20 15.82 -11.50
N ARG A 158 18.41 15.72 -10.42
CA ARG A 158 18.43 16.61 -9.24
C ARG A 158 19.73 16.51 -8.47
N PHE A 159 20.32 15.31 -8.37
CA PHE A 159 21.51 15.02 -7.57
C PHE A 159 22.72 14.61 -8.40
N ARG A 160 22.89 15.14 -9.61
CA ARG A 160 24.01 14.84 -10.51
C ARG A 160 25.39 15.04 -9.86
N SER A 161 25.52 16.00 -8.94
CA SER A 161 26.79 16.28 -8.22
C SER A 161 27.15 15.22 -7.18
N MET A 162 26.21 14.38 -6.75
CA MET A 162 26.37 13.36 -5.71
C MET A 162 26.28 11.91 -6.23
N HIS A 163 26.57 11.67 -7.52
CA HIS A 163 26.27 10.38 -8.14
C HIS A 163 24.78 10.05 -8.14
N GLY A 164 23.97 10.94 -8.67
CA GLY A 164 22.52 10.92 -8.66
C GLY A 164 21.88 9.60 -9.08
N LEU A 165 22.49 8.83 -10.01
CA LEU A 165 21.96 7.54 -10.42
C LEU A 165 21.90 6.53 -9.26
N SER A 166 22.98 6.43 -8.46
CA SER A 166 22.99 5.54 -7.29
C SER A 166 22.03 6.02 -6.20
N ALA A 167 21.95 7.34 -5.99
CA ALA A 167 20.99 7.91 -5.07
C ALA A 167 19.54 7.58 -5.50
N GLY A 168 19.22 7.69 -6.80
CA GLY A 168 17.92 7.32 -7.36
C GLY A 168 17.58 5.84 -7.18
N VAL A 169 18.54 4.95 -7.43
CA VAL A 169 18.33 3.50 -7.25
C VAL A 169 18.05 3.16 -5.78
N PHE A 170 18.80 3.73 -4.82
CA PHE A 170 18.56 3.47 -3.40
C PHE A 170 17.26 4.11 -2.89
N ALA A 171 16.86 5.24 -3.45
CA ALA A 171 15.53 5.80 -3.20
C ALA A 171 14.42 4.83 -3.65
N VAL A 172 14.51 4.29 -4.88
CA VAL A 172 13.52 3.33 -5.39
C VAL A 172 13.52 2.02 -4.58
N LEU A 173 14.67 1.54 -4.13
CA LEU A 173 14.71 0.37 -3.23
C LEU A 173 13.95 0.61 -1.92
N ALA A 174 14.03 1.81 -1.35
CA ALA A 174 13.23 2.18 -0.19
C ALA A 174 11.72 2.24 -0.54
N LEU A 175 11.36 2.77 -1.70
CA LEU A 175 9.96 2.78 -2.17
C LEU A 175 9.39 1.37 -2.37
N VAL A 176 10.19 0.45 -2.93
CA VAL A 176 9.78 -0.96 -3.05
C VAL A 176 9.52 -1.58 -1.68
N HIS A 177 10.36 -1.26 -0.69
CA HIS A 177 10.12 -1.68 0.70
C HIS A 177 8.80 -1.11 1.24
N ASP A 178 8.49 0.16 0.98
CA ASP A 178 7.27 0.80 1.50
C ASP A 178 6.00 0.20 0.89
N VAL A 179 5.98 0.00 -0.42
CA VAL A 179 4.87 -0.68 -1.12
C VAL A 179 4.76 -2.14 -0.64
N TYR A 180 5.90 -2.80 -0.39
CA TYR A 180 5.89 -4.15 0.16
C TYR A 180 5.34 -4.20 1.59
N ALA A 181 5.67 -3.25 2.45
CA ALA A 181 5.11 -3.16 3.80
C ALA A 181 3.59 -2.98 3.77
N MET A 182 3.07 -2.18 2.84
CA MET A 182 1.63 -2.09 2.59
C MET A 182 1.05 -3.43 2.13
N PHE A 183 1.71 -4.10 1.19
CA PHE A 183 1.30 -5.43 0.71
C PHE A 183 1.24 -6.46 1.87
N VAL A 184 2.22 -6.44 2.78
CA VAL A 184 2.22 -7.31 3.98
C VAL A 184 0.98 -7.08 4.82
N TYR A 185 0.51 -5.85 4.99
CA TYR A 185 -0.75 -5.56 5.68
C TYR A 185 -1.92 -6.30 5.01
N TYR A 186 -2.07 -6.20 3.67
CA TYR A 186 -3.16 -6.87 2.95
C TYR A 186 -3.14 -8.39 3.13
N VAL A 187 -1.96 -8.99 3.05
CA VAL A 187 -1.79 -10.45 3.19
C VAL A 187 -2.06 -10.93 4.62
N LEU A 188 -1.55 -10.23 5.64
CA LEU A 188 -1.72 -10.63 7.04
C LEU A 188 -3.16 -10.50 7.52
N PHE A 189 -3.85 -9.44 7.13
CA PHE A 189 -5.24 -9.15 7.53
C PHE A 189 -6.28 -9.69 6.55
N ARG A 190 -5.85 -10.42 5.50
CA ARG A 190 -6.72 -11.01 4.47
C ARG A 190 -7.63 -9.97 3.79
N VAL A 191 -7.12 -8.76 3.61
CA VAL A 191 -7.84 -7.69 2.92
C VAL A 191 -7.70 -7.91 1.41
N PRO A 192 -8.79 -7.89 0.62
CA PRO A 192 -8.69 -8.01 -0.82
C PRO A 192 -7.95 -6.82 -1.44
N ILE A 193 -7.01 -7.10 -2.35
CA ILE A 193 -6.31 -6.07 -3.12
C ILE A 193 -7.28 -5.51 -4.16
N ASN A 194 -7.50 -4.19 -4.10
CA ASN A 194 -8.38 -3.42 -4.97
C ASN A 194 -7.67 -2.20 -5.57
N ASP A 195 -8.38 -1.36 -6.30
CA ASP A 195 -7.88 -0.11 -6.88
C ASP A 195 -7.37 0.88 -5.82
N SER A 196 -7.97 0.88 -4.62
CA SER A 196 -7.50 1.69 -3.50
C SER A 196 -6.07 1.36 -3.09
N PHE A 197 -5.65 0.08 -3.16
CA PHE A 197 -4.26 -0.29 -2.94
C PHE A 197 -3.32 0.37 -3.95
N VAL A 198 -3.69 0.37 -5.23
CA VAL A 198 -2.86 0.97 -6.30
C VAL A 198 -2.76 2.49 -6.10
N ALA A 199 -3.89 3.14 -5.81
CA ALA A 199 -3.92 4.57 -5.54
C ALA A 199 -3.09 4.95 -4.30
N ALA A 200 -3.20 4.16 -3.22
CA ALA A 200 -2.39 4.33 -2.02
C ALA A 200 -0.90 4.12 -2.29
N ALA A 201 -0.53 3.07 -3.06
CA ALA A 201 0.87 2.79 -3.41
C ALA A 201 1.48 3.95 -4.20
N LEU A 202 0.80 4.47 -5.22
CA LEU A 202 1.28 5.62 -6.00
C LEU A 202 1.39 6.88 -5.14
N THR A 203 0.48 7.09 -4.20
CA THR A 203 0.51 8.22 -3.26
C THR A 203 1.72 8.12 -2.32
N ILE A 204 1.98 6.93 -1.75
CA ILE A 204 3.12 6.69 -0.87
C ILE A 204 4.45 6.81 -1.61
N ILE A 205 4.54 6.34 -2.85
CA ILE A 205 5.69 6.54 -3.72
C ILE A 205 6.03 8.04 -3.81
N GLY A 206 5.04 8.89 -4.05
CA GLY A 206 5.22 10.35 -4.10
C GLY A 206 5.64 10.96 -2.77
N PHE A 207 5.00 10.54 -1.68
CA PHE A 207 5.30 11.01 -0.33
C PHE A 207 6.71 10.62 0.14
N SER A 208 7.06 9.35 0.01
CA SER A 208 8.35 8.80 0.49
C SER A 208 9.53 9.35 -0.31
N VAL A 209 9.36 9.55 -1.64
CA VAL A 209 10.39 10.23 -2.46
C VAL A 209 10.65 11.65 -1.97
N ASN A 210 9.61 12.40 -1.61
CA ASN A 210 9.79 13.77 -1.13
C ASN A 210 10.67 13.81 0.14
N ASP A 211 10.45 12.91 1.08
CA ASP A 211 11.25 12.80 2.30
C ASP A 211 12.71 12.42 1.99
N THR A 212 12.92 11.45 1.11
CA THR A 212 14.24 11.02 0.65
C THR A 212 15.02 12.19 -0.01
N VAL A 213 14.34 12.98 -0.85
CA VAL A 213 14.93 14.14 -1.52
C VAL A 213 15.38 15.19 -0.51
N VAL A 214 14.63 15.44 0.56
CA VAL A 214 15.00 16.38 1.63
C VAL A 214 16.30 15.96 2.30
N ILE A 215 16.44 14.68 2.67
CA ILE A 215 17.67 14.18 3.30
C ILE A 215 18.84 14.20 2.31
N TYR A 216 18.64 13.80 1.07
CA TYR A 216 19.70 13.84 0.04
C TYR A 216 20.15 15.26 -0.28
N ASP A 217 19.25 16.24 -0.22
CA ASP A 217 19.61 17.64 -0.40
C ASP A 217 20.52 18.12 0.75
N ARG A 218 20.21 17.69 1.98
CA ARG A 218 21.06 17.98 3.15
C ARG A 218 22.42 17.28 3.06
N ILE A 219 22.48 16.02 2.62
CA ILE A 219 23.75 15.33 2.36
C ILE A 219 24.57 16.10 1.31
N ARG A 220 23.92 16.59 0.25
CA ARG A 220 24.58 17.40 -0.79
C ARG A 220 25.15 18.69 -0.23
N GLU A 221 24.41 19.39 0.60
CA GLU A 221 24.86 20.61 1.28
C GLU A 221 26.08 20.32 2.19
N ASN A 222 25.95 19.32 3.06
CA ASN A 222 27.00 18.93 3.99
C ASN A 222 28.27 18.40 3.29
N THR A 223 28.15 17.81 2.10
CA THR A 223 29.31 17.44 1.28
C THR A 223 30.19 18.65 0.94
N ARG A 224 29.63 19.85 0.84
CA ARG A 224 30.37 21.09 0.58
C ARG A 224 30.95 21.71 1.87
N LEU A 225 30.21 21.57 2.97
CA LEU A 225 30.59 22.16 4.28
C LEU A 225 31.59 21.28 5.02
N MET A 226 31.40 19.97 5.00
CA MET A 226 32.17 18.97 5.78
C MET A 226 33.21 18.23 4.93
N LYS A 227 34.05 18.95 4.20
CA LYS A 227 35.03 18.39 3.23
C LYS A 227 35.98 17.33 3.79
N LYS A 228 36.27 17.37 5.09
CA LYS A 228 37.20 16.45 5.78
C LYS A 228 36.52 15.35 6.57
N ALA A 229 35.19 15.35 6.67
CA ALA A 229 34.43 14.35 7.40
C ALA A 229 34.45 13.00 6.68
N SER A 230 34.32 11.92 7.43
CA SER A 230 34.06 10.61 6.86
C SER A 230 32.68 10.58 6.18
N ILE A 231 32.45 9.66 5.23
CA ILE A 231 31.13 9.51 4.62
C ILE A 231 30.10 9.13 5.67
N HIS A 232 30.48 8.30 6.64
CA HIS A 232 29.64 7.94 7.77
C HIS A 232 29.17 9.17 8.55
N ASP A 233 30.09 10.01 9.01
CA ASP A 233 29.79 11.22 9.79
C ASP A 233 28.94 12.21 8.99
N LEU A 234 29.26 12.38 7.71
CA LEU A 234 28.55 13.26 6.80
C LEU A 234 27.07 12.83 6.65
N VAL A 235 26.83 11.54 6.38
CA VAL A 235 25.46 11.02 6.21
C VAL A 235 24.71 11.03 7.54
N ASN A 236 25.35 10.60 8.63
CA ASN A 236 24.74 10.59 9.97
C ASN A 236 24.31 12.00 10.41
N THR A 237 25.19 12.99 10.26
CA THR A 237 24.90 14.40 10.58
C THR A 237 23.73 14.91 9.72
N SER A 238 23.76 14.64 8.42
CA SER A 238 22.70 15.10 7.50
C SER A 238 21.33 14.51 7.84
N VAL A 239 21.29 13.23 8.21
CA VAL A 239 20.04 12.57 8.65
C VAL A 239 19.53 13.19 9.95
N ILE A 240 20.40 13.42 10.94
CA ILE A 240 20.01 14.04 12.23
C ILE A 240 19.47 15.45 12.02
N GLU A 241 20.11 16.25 11.20
CA GLU A 241 19.69 17.61 10.89
C GLU A 241 18.34 17.68 10.14
N SER A 242 18.02 16.66 9.35
CA SER A 242 16.76 16.55 8.62
C SER A 242 15.66 15.85 9.42
N LEU A 243 16.01 15.13 10.51
CA LEU A 243 15.12 14.23 11.24
C LEU A 243 13.85 14.92 11.75
N SER A 244 14.00 16.10 12.37
CA SER A 244 12.87 16.86 12.89
C SER A 244 11.86 17.23 11.79
N ARG A 245 12.36 17.59 10.61
CA ARG A 245 11.53 17.92 9.46
C ARG A 245 10.77 16.67 8.94
N SER A 246 11.48 15.56 8.74
CA SER A 246 10.87 14.30 8.28
C SER A 246 9.81 13.80 9.25
N ILE A 247 10.09 13.80 10.56
CA ILE A 247 9.13 13.38 11.58
C ILE A 247 7.91 14.31 11.61
N ASN A 248 8.12 15.63 11.60
CA ASN A 248 6.99 16.58 11.64
C ASN A 248 6.11 16.43 10.40
N THR A 249 6.69 16.28 9.21
CA THR A 249 5.93 16.06 7.97
C THR A 249 5.14 14.76 8.04
N SER A 250 5.75 13.67 8.52
CA SER A 250 5.06 12.39 8.67
C SER A 250 3.92 12.46 9.70
N ILE A 251 4.13 13.12 10.83
CA ILE A 251 3.10 13.28 11.87
C ILE A 251 1.92 14.11 11.35
N THR A 252 2.18 15.25 10.71
CA THR A 252 1.11 16.11 10.17
C THR A 252 0.30 15.40 9.10
N THR A 253 0.95 14.62 8.23
CA THR A 253 0.27 13.82 7.22
C THR A 253 -0.53 12.67 7.86
N LEU A 254 0.03 11.98 8.85
CA LEU A 254 -0.67 10.95 9.60
C LEU A 254 -1.93 11.50 10.30
N ILE A 255 -1.83 12.68 10.94
CA ILE A 255 -2.99 13.33 11.56
C ILE A 255 -4.08 13.57 10.52
N SER A 256 -3.73 14.09 9.34
CA SER A 256 -4.69 14.35 8.26
C SER A 256 -5.39 13.06 7.78
N ILE A 257 -4.62 11.98 7.58
CA ILE A 257 -5.17 10.70 7.13
C ILE A 257 -5.98 10.01 8.22
N LEU A 258 -5.53 10.07 9.48
CA LEU A 258 -6.31 9.55 10.61
C LEU A 258 -7.62 10.31 10.82
N THR A 259 -7.63 11.62 10.61
CA THR A 259 -8.86 12.42 10.62
C THR A 259 -9.82 11.92 9.53
N LEU A 260 -9.33 11.73 8.30
CA LEU A 260 -10.13 11.19 7.21
C LEU A 260 -10.66 9.78 7.52
N TYR A 261 -9.82 8.91 8.13
CA TYR A 261 -10.23 7.58 8.57
C TYR A 261 -11.34 7.63 9.62
N VAL A 262 -11.22 8.52 10.62
CA VAL A 262 -12.24 8.68 11.68
C VAL A 262 -13.58 9.09 11.06
N PHE A 263 -13.59 10.07 10.15
CA PHE A 263 -14.82 10.43 9.43
C PHE A 263 -15.37 9.25 8.62
N ALA A 264 -14.52 8.54 7.90
CA ALA A 264 -14.93 7.35 7.14
C ALA A 264 -15.48 6.24 8.07
N ALA A 265 -14.95 6.11 9.27
CA ALA A 265 -15.45 5.15 10.25
C ALA A 265 -16.79 5.56 10.85
N ILE A 266 -16.99 6.85 11.16
CA ILE A 266 -18.26 7.38 11.70
C ILE A 266 -19.38 7.23 10.67
N TYR A 267 -19.12 7.59 9.40
CA TYR A 267 -20.11 7.56 8.33
C TYR A 267 -20.13 6.23 7.53
N ASN A 268 -19.37 5.22 7.98
CA ASN A 268 -19.27 3.89 7.35
C ASN A 268 -18.93 3.91 5.84
N ILE A 269 -18.06 4.84 5.42
CA ILE A 269 -17.63 4.94 4.01
C ILE A 269 -16.47 3.99 3.78
N GLN A 270 -16.79 2.76 3.34
CA GLN A 270 -15.81 1.66 3.23
C GLN A 270 -14.68 1.97 2.25
N SER A 271 -14.96 2.56 1.09
CA SER A 271 -13.93 2.91 0.09
C SER A 271 -12.85 3.86 0.63
N ILE A 272 -13.22 4.79 1.52
CA ILE A 272 -12.27 5.68 2.17
C ILE A 272 -11.44 4.94 3.22
N LYS A 273 -12.05 4.01 3.98
CA LYS A 273 -11.31 3.17 4.94
C LYS A 273 -10.28 2.30 4.23
N ASP A 274 -10.67 1.67 3.11
CA ASP A 274 -9.80 0.80 2.31
C ASP A 274 -8.62 1.56 1.69
N PHE A 275 -8.77 2.87 1.47
CA PHE A 275 -7.70 3.74 1.00
C PHE A 275 -6.80 4.27 2.13
N THR A 276 -7.39 4.67 3.25
CA THR A 276 -6.67 5.38 4.32
C THR A 276 -5.77 4.47 5.16
N ILE A 277 -6.21 3.24 5.47
CA ILE A 277 -5.41 2.31 6.30
C ILE A 277 -4.08 1.95 5.63
N PRO A 278 -4.03 1.54 4.35
CA PRO A 278 -2.76 1.32 3.66
C PRO A 278 -1.86 2.55 3.64
N LEU A 279 -2.43 3.76 3.49
CA LEU A 279 -1.67 5.00 3.54
C LEU A 279 -0.98 5.20 4.89
N VAL A 280 -1.66 4.91 6.01
CA VAL A 280 -1.05 4.98 7.36
C VAL A 280 0.17 4.06 7.44
N VAL A 281 0.02 2.79 7.00
CA VAL A 281 1.13 1.83 6.97
C VAL A 281 2.27 2.34 6.08
N GLY A 282 1.93 2.85 4.89
CA GLY A 282 2.90 3.35 3.93
C GLY A 282 3.67 4.59 4.42
N ILE A 283 3.01 5.54 5.11
CA ILE A 283 3.70 6.73 5.67
C ILE A 283 4.67 6.33 6.78
N ILE A 284 4.25 5.44 7.69
CA ILE A 284 5.13 4.95 8.76
C ILE A 284 6.33 4.24 8.16
N SER A 285 6.08 3.36 7.16
CA SER A 285 7.15 2.67 6.43
C SER A 285 8.07 3.66 5.70
N GLY A 286 7.52 4.68 5.01
CA GLY A 286 8.29 5.66 4.24
C GLY A 286 9.23 6.52 5.10
N CYS A 287 8.75 6.97 6.27
CA CYS A 287 9.60 7.65 7.23
C CYS A 287 10.76 6.76 7.71
N TYR A 288 10.47 5.49 7.98
CA TYR A 288 11.48 4.52 8.38
C TYR A 288 12.45 4.20 7.24
N SER A 289 11.97 3.88 6.05
CA SER A 289 12.78 3.39 4.92
C SER A 289 13.75 4.45 4.40
N THR A 290 13.33 5.71 4.37
CA THR A 290 14.20 6.83 3.98
C THR A 290 15.42 6.94 4.90
N ILE A 291 15.21 6.88 6.21
CA ILE A 291 16.26 7.06 7.21
C ILE A 291 17.13 5.80 7.32
N PHE A 292 16.53 4.62 7.32
CA PHE A 292 17.18 3.37 7.71
C PHE A 292 17.44 2.40 6.55
N ILE A 293 16.97 2.71 5.33
CA ILE A 293 17.25 1.91 4.14
C ILE A 293 17.97 2.75 3.09
N ALA A 294 17.35 3.83 2.57
CA ALA A 294 17.92 4.62 1.50
C ALA A 294 19.27 5.26 1.88
N CYS A 295 19.35 5.94 3.03
CA CYS A 295 20.54 6.62 3.47
C CYS A 295 21.70 5.68 3.83
N PRO A 296 21.50 4.58 4.60
CA PRO A 296 22.56 3.62 4.87
C PRO A 296 23.06 2.88 3.62
N LEU A 297 22.18 2.51 2.70
CA LEU A 297 22.58 1.87 1.45
C LEU A 297 23.43 2.82 0.58
N TYR A 298 23.02 4.08 0.47
CA TYR A 298 23.81 5.11 -0.21
C TYR A 298 25.19 5.30 0.44
N MET A 299 25.24 5.39 1.78
CA MET A 299 26.47 5.50 2.56
C MET A 299 27.41 4.32 2.30
N MET A 300 26.94 3.09 2.46
CA MET A 300 27.74 1.87 2.26
C MET A 300 28.28 1.76 0.83
N TRP A 301 27.47 2.12 -0.17
CA TRP A 301 27.91 2.14 -1.56
C TRP A 301 29.00 3.18 -1.80
N GLN A 302 28.85 4.37 -1.24
CA GLN A 302 29.82 5.47 -1.38
C GLN A 302 31.15 5.11 -0.71
N GLU A 303 31.13 4.53 0.49
CA GLU A 303 32.33 4.03 1.18
C GLU A 303 33.06 2.96 0.37
N ARG A 304 32.34 1.96 -0.15
CA ARG A 304 32.93 0.91 -1.02
C ARG A 304 33.57 1.51 -2.26
N ARG A 305 32.92 2.47 -2.86
CA ARG A 305 33.44 3.15 -4.06
C ARG A 305 34.73 3.92 -3.78
N LEU A 306 34.80 4.68 -2.67
CA LEU A 306 35.99 5.38 -2.27
C LEU A 306 37.16 4.44 -1.95
N ARG A 307 36.89 3.36 -1.23
CA ARG A 307 37.88 2.31 -0.94
C ARG A 307 38.43 1.69 -2.22
N ASN A 308 37.57 1.36 -3.18
CA ASN A 308 38.00 0.79 -4.47
C ASN A 308 38.81 1.79 -5.30
N LYS A 309 38.51 3.11 -5.23
CA LYS A 309 39.31 4.14 -5.88
C LYS A 309 40.69 4.30 -5.23
N ALA A 310 40.76 4.19 -3.91
CA ALA A 310 42.03 4.25 -3.17
C ALA A 310 42.92 3.04 -3.51
N ALA A 311 42.37 1.84 -3.58
CA ALA A 311 43.07 0.62 -3.94
C ALA A 311 43.62 0.60 -5.39
N ARG A 312 42.98 1.36 -6.31
CA ARG A 312 43.39 1.46 -7.71
C ARG A 312 44.43 2.53 -8.00
N LYS A 313 44.78 3.39 -7.02
CA LYS A 313 45.91 4.30 -7.18
C LYS A 313 47.19 3.51 -6.96
N PRO A 314 48.06 3.34 -7.99
CA PRO A 314 49.38 2.74 -7.76
C PRO A 314 50.11 3.56 -6.71
N ALA A 315 50.83 2.87 -5.79
CA ALA A 315 51.77 3.52 -4.92
C ALA A 315 52.73 4.34 -5.80
N LYS A 316 52.65 5.64 -5.69
CA LYS A 316 53.68 6.46 -6.34
C LYS A 316 54.98 6.10 -5.63
N ALA A 317 55.83 5.40 -6.37
CA ALA A 317 57.24 5.18 -5.99
C ALA A 317 57.96 6.51 -5.94
#